data_bafb6db5758e069eec26655ee6e29905
#
_entry.id   bafb6db5758e069eec26655ee6e29905
#
_cell.length_a   1.000
_cell.length_b   1.000
_cell.length_c   1.000
_cell.angle_alpha   90.00
_cell.angle_beta   90.00
_cell.angle_gamma   90.00
#
_symmetry.space_group_name_H-M   'P 1'
#
loop_
_entity.id
_entity.type
_entity.pdbx_description
1 polymer ?
#
loop_
_entity_poly.entity_id
_entity_poly.type
_entity_poly.pdbx_seq_one_letter_code
_entity_poly.pdbx_strand_id
1 'polypeptide(L)'
;MAAIKVFCENTNSTFDCEPGTRLSELLRKTGYVPDYPVLAAIVDNQLKELSYEIYVANHVRFIDYTHPDGQRTYIRSLNFVVQKAVADIYPQYSLVIDYNLQNGMYAELRELYRDEDGTPKEVPLSGKEIEAIVKRVKQLIDEDIPFTRHKIRTEEAVKMFRRNNRNEKALLHELRGKFFTTVYFLDGYPDHYYGPLVESTGAITVWDIEFFSRGFLIKTPPVTKPYQLVKSAYQYKLFDVFKEYSDWCSILGVSGVGMLNAAIQRGKARELIQISEALHERKYALIADEIFKRRDKVKLVLIAGPSSSGKTTTSKRVALQAKVLGLNPVVIEMDNYFVDREKTPLDADGHYDFESLGAMDTEFLNKQLNELFEGKTIELPRFDFAEGRRTFTGRTLTLGEKDILIMEGIHGLNPALTNHIPQERIFRIYASALTSLSLDENNNISTSDSRLIRRMVRDNSSRGMRPEETILRWPSVRRGEITNIFPYQENADIMFNSALIYELPLLKYYAEPLLRRIPANSPASTESIRLLKFLSYITELQPSEISIIPPTSVMREFIGGSSFDY
;
A
#
# COMPACT_ATOMS: atom_id res chain seq x y z
N MET A 1 -11.94 19.86 40.67
CA MET A 1 -11.44 20.52 39.45
C MET A 1 -12.64 20.99 38.62
N ALA A 2 -12.53 22.05 37.83
CA ALA A 2 -13.64 22.46 36.96
C ALA A 2 -13.87 21.39 35.90
N ALA A 3 -15.14 21.11 35.59
CA ALA A 3 -15.50 20.20 34.50
C ALA A 3 -15.01 20.74 33.16
N ILE A 4 -14.55 19.88 32.29
CA ILE A 4 -14.14 20.18 30.91
C ILE A 4 -15.29 19.87 29.96
N LYS A 5 -15.45 20.69 28.92
CA LYS A 5 -16.47 20.49 27.90
C LYS A 5 -15.90 19.75 26.71
N VAL A 6 -16.46 18.58 26.40
CA VAL A 6 -16.05 17.74 25.27
C VAL A 6 -17.20 17.66 24.27
N PHE A 7 -16.94 18.09 23.03
CA PHE A 7 -17.90 17.99 21.94
C PHE A 7 -17.78 16.63 21.25
N CYS A 8 -18.86 15.86 21.24
CA CYS A 8 -18.94 14.59 20.53
C CYS A 8 -19.61 14.79 19.16
N GLU A 9 -18.85 14.60 18.08
CA GLU A 9 -19.34 14.76 16.71
C GLU A 9 -20.43 13.74 16.36
N ASN A 10 -20.34 12.49 16.86
CA ASN A 10 -21.30 11.43 16.55
C ASN A 10 -22.71 11.73 17.05
N THR A 11 -22.85 12.45 18.14
CA THR A 11 -24.16 12.84 18.73
C THR A 11 -24.47 14.32 18.55
N ASN A 12 -23.54 15.09 17.94
CA ASN A 12 -23.61 16.54 17.80
C ASN A 12 -23.93 17.25 19.13
N SER A 13 -23.32 16.79 20.22
CA SER A 13 -23.61 17.24 21.58
C SER A 13 -22.35 17.47 22.41
N THR A 14 -22.45 18.37 23.40
CA THR A 14 -21.35 18.66 24.33
C THR A 14 -21.63 17.99 25.67
N PHE A 15 -20.60 17.37 26.24
CA PHE A 15 -20.66 16.66 27.52
C PHE A 15 -19.69 17.29 28.52
N ASP A 16 -20.15 17.48 29.74
CA ASP A 16 -19.29 17.87 30.86
C ASP A 16 -18.58 16.63 31.41
N CYS A 17 -17.25 16.65 31.42
CA CYS A 17 -16.40 15.55 31.86
C CYS A 17 -15.46 16.03 32.98
N GLU A 18 -15.04 15.12 33.83
CA GLU A 18 -13.93 15.38 34.74
C GLU A 18 -12.59 15.23 33.99
N PRO A 19 -11.57 16.05 34.31
CA PRO A 19 -10.22 15.82 33.78
C PRO A 19 -9.72 14.41 34.14
N GLY A 20 -9.21 13.67 33.14
CA GLY A 20 -8.83 12.27 33.30
C GLY A 20 -9.91 11.27 32.88
N THR A 21 -11.10 11.73 32.45
CA THR A 21 -12.14 10.84 31.88
C THR A 21 -11.57 10.11 30.66
N ARG A 22 -11.72 8.78 30.62
CA ARG A 22 -11.32 7.96 29.46
C ARG A 22 -12.33 8.08 28.33
N LEU A 23 -11.86 7.91 27.07
CA LEU A 23 -12.73 7.90 25.90
C LEU A 23 -13.79 6.79 25.97
N SER A 24 -13.48 5.62 26.54
CA SER A 24 -14.45 4.54 26.76
C SER A 24 -15.55 4.92 27.77
N GLU A 25 -15.24 5.73 28.78
CA GLU A 25 -16.22 6.27 29.71
C GLU A 25 -17.08 7.36 29.06
N LEU A 26 -16.44 8.25 28.29
CA LEU A 26 -17.17 9.25 27.50
C LEU A 26 -18.14 8.59 26.51
N LEU A 27 -17.71 7.54 25.79
CA LEU A 27 -18.56 6.79 24.85
C LEU A 27 -19.85 6.30 25.54
N ARG A 28 -19.72 5.69 26.72
CA ARG A 28 -20.89 5.25 27.51
C ARG A 28 -21.78 6.43 27.93
N LYS A 29 -21.18 7.55 28.31
CA LYS A 29 -21.91 8.76 28.73
C LYS A 29 -22.67 9.42 27.58
N THR A 30 -22.15 9.34 26.34
CA THR A 30 -22.80 9.96 25.16
C THR A 30 -24.11 9.27 24.77
N GLY A 31 -24.31 8.02 25.14
CA GLY A 31 -25.42 7.20 24.66
C GLY A 31 -25.40 6.92 23.16
N TYR A 32 -24.27 7.18 22.49
CA TYR A 32 -24.09 6.87 21.07
C TYR A 32 -24.19 5.35 20.84
N VAL A 33 -25.09 4.95 19.96
CA VAL A 33 -25.28 3.56 19.55
C VAL A 33 -24.82 3.44 18.10
N PRO A 34 -23.61 2.92 17.86
CA PRO A 34 -23.08 2.71 16.52
C PRO A 34 -23.67 1.44 15.88
N ASP A 35 -23.63 1.38 14.55
CA ASP A 35 -23.97 0.16 13.79
C ASP A 35 -22.93 -0.95 14.00
N TYR A 36 -21.68 -0.56 14.29
CA TYR A 36 -20.54 -1.44 14.53
C TYR A 36 -19.79 -1.05 15.82
N PRO A 37 -19.15 -2.00 16.51
CA PRO A 37 -18.40 -1.68 17.72
C PRO A 37 -17.36 -0.58 17.50
N VAL A 38 -17.33 0.41 18.39
CA VAL A 38 -16.32 1.47 18.38
C VAL A 38 -14.96 0.88 18.71
N LEU A 39 -13.95 1.17 17.90
CA LEU A 39 -12.61 0.62 18.03
C LEU A 39 -11.58 1.66 18.49
N ALA A 40 -11.81 2.94 18.17
CA ALA A 40 -10.92 4.04 18.51
C ALA A 40 -11.69 5.37 18.45
N ALA A 41 -11.01 6.48 18.72
CA ALA A 41 -11.57 7.81 18.51
C ALA A 41 -10.55 8.76 17.88
N ILE A 42 -11.04 9.76 17.15
CA ILE A 42 -10.27 10.89 16.68
C ILE A 42 -10.55 12.05 17.63
N VAL A 43 -9.50 12.53 18.31
CA VAL A 43 -9.53 13.64 19.25
C VAL A 43 -8.73 14.78 18.65
N ASP A 44 -9.37 15.90 18.31
CA ASP A 44 -8.75 17.04 17.64
C ASP A 44 -7.86 16.62 16.47
N ASN A 45 -8.42 15.83 15.55
CA ASN A 45 -7.73 15.24 14.40
C ASN A 45 -6.57 14.29 14.72
N GLN A 46 -6.46 13.79 15.95
CA GLN A 46 -5.48 12.79 16.32
C GLN A 46 -6.14 11.46 16.70
N LEU A 47 -5.72 10.39 16.08
CA LEU A 47 -6.19 9.05 16.40
C LEU A 47 -5.72 8.61 17.79
N LYS A 48 -6.67 8.21 18.65
CA LYS A 48 -6.46 7.77 20.03
C LYS A 48 -7.16 6.44 20.30
N GLU A 49 -6.58 5.63 21.16
CA GLU A 49 -7.20 4.44 21.76
C GLU A 49 -8.31 4.82 22.76
N LEU A 50 -9.26 3.94 23.02
CA LEU A 50 -10.36 4.22 23.94
C LEU A 50 -9.91 4.37 25.39
N SER A 51 -8.73 3.88 25.75
CA SER A 51 -8.10 4.10 27.07
C SER A 51 -7.50 5.51 27.24
N TYR A 52 -7.47 6.34 26.20
CA TYR A 52 -6.92 7.70 26.28
C TYR A 52 -7.73 8.58 27.23
N GLU A 53 -7.05 9.30 28.11
CA GLU A 53 -7.62 10.21 29.09
C GLU A 53 -7.67 11.65 28.58
N ILE A 54 -8.80 12.31 28.76
CA ILE A 54 -9.07 13.69 28.32
C ILE A 54 -8.84 14.64 29.50
N TYR A 55 -8.00 15.67 29.28
CA TYR A 55 -7.66 16.65 30.32
C TYR A 55 -8.07 18.08 29.97
N VAL A 56 -8.45 18.34 28.74
CA VAL A 56 -8.84 19.65 28.20
C VAL A 56 -10.09 19.54 27.33
N ALA A 57 -10.71 20.67 26.99
CA ALA A 57 -11.79 20.68 26.04
C ALA A 57 -11.32 20.16 24.67
N ASN A 58 -12.04 19.22 24.11
CA ASN A 58 -11.69 18.57 22.84
C ASN A 58 -12.93 18.35 21.95
N HIS A 59 -12.70 18.15 20.66
CA HIS A 59 -13.62 17.55 19.72
C HIS A 59 -13.31 16.06 19.58
N VAL A 60 -14.32 15.22 19.78
CA VAL A 60 -14.17 13.75 19.75
C VAL A 60 -15.09 13.15 18.72
N ARG A 61 -14.54 12.32 17.83
CA ARG A 61 -15.31 11.47 16.92
C ARG A 61 -14.94 10.02 17.16
N PHE A 62 -15.88 9.22 17.59
CA PHE A 62 -15.73 7.77 17.71
C PHE A 62 -15.78 7.11 16.35
N ILE A 63 -14.92 6.13 16.13
CA ILE A 63 -14.78 5.41 14.87
C ILE A 63 -14.85 3.90 15.07
N ASP A 64 -15.49 3.23 14.12
CA ASP A 64 -15.65 1.79 14.06
C ASP A 64 -14.82 1.16 12.91
N TYR A 65 -15.09 -0.10 12.59
CA TYR A 65 -14.38 -0.84 11.55
C TYR A 65 -14.56 -0.25 10.14
N THR A 66 -15.66 0.48 9.87
CA THR A 66 -15.91 1.06 8.55
C THR A 66 -15.00 2.25 8.24
N HIS A 67 -14.44 2.87 9.29
CA HIS A 67 -13.44 3.93 9.14
C HIS A 67 -12.05 3.32 8.87
N PRO A 68 -11.25 3.87 7.92
CA PRO A 68 -9.92 3.33 7.60
C PRO A 68 -8.99 3.18 8.81
N ASP A 69 -9.03 4.12 9.76
CA ASP A 69 -8.22 4.04 11.00
C ASP A 69 -8.77 3.01 11.98
N GLY A 70 -10.08 2.81 12.02
CA GLY A 70 -10.70 1.75 12.80
C GLY A 70 -10.29 0.38 12.28
N GLN A 71 -10.34 0.17 10.96
CA GLN A 71 -9.85 -1.06 10.33
C GLN A 71 -8.36 -1.29 10.63
N ARG A 72 -7.51 -0.27 10.46
CA ARG A 72 -6.08 -0.36 10.80
C ARG A 72 -5.85 -0.71 12.27
N THR A 73 -6.65 -0.16 13.18
CA THR A 73 -6.60 -0.45 14.62
C THR A 73 -6.95 -1.90 14.90
N TYR A 74 -8.03 -2.40 14.32
CA TYR A 74 -8.45 -3.79 14.43
C TYR A 74 -7.40 -4.77 13.92
N ILE A 75 -6.88 -4.54 12.71
CA ILE A 75 -5.88 -5.40 12.07
C ILE A 75 -4.60 -5.48 12.93
N ARG A 76 -4.10 -4.34 13.45
CA ARG A 76 -2.94 -4.34 14.33
C ARG A 76 -3.16 -5.14 15.60
N SER A 77 -4.36 -5.03 16.19
CA SER A 77 -4.71 -5.76 17.39
C SER A 77 -4.79 -7.26 17.15
N LEU A 78 -5.41 -7.69 16.04
CA LEU A 78 -5.44 -9.09 15.62
C LEU A 78 -4.03 -9.63 15.39
N ASN A 79 -3.16 -8.87 14.70
CA ASN A 79 -1.77 -9.26 14.47
C ASN A 79 -1.03 -9.49 15.80
N PHE A 80 -1.29 -8.65 16.80
CA PHE A 80 -0.68 -8.81 18.11
C PHE A 80 -1.19 -10.08 18.83
N VAL A 81 -2.48 -10.38 18.73
CA VAL A 81 -3.03 -11.63 19.30
C VAL A 81 -2.44 -12.86 18.60
N VAL A 82 -2.32 -12.85 17.26
CA VAL A 82 -1.69 -13.95 16.52
C VAL A 82 -0.22 -14.10 16.90
N GLN A 83 0.51 -12.98 17.05
CA GLN A 83 1.89 -12.97 17.49
C GLN A 83 2.05 -13.59 18.89
N LYS A 84 1.20 -13.19 19.83
CA LYS A 84 1.18 -13.76 21.19
C LYS A 84 0.87 -15.26 21.16
N ALA A 85 -0.12 -15.67 20.37
CA ALA A 85 -0.49 -17.07 20.22
C ALA A 85 0.67 -17.92 19.68
N VAL A 86 1.39 -17.42 18.67
CA VAL A 86 2.57 -18.10 18.14
C VAL A 86 3.69 -18.16 19.19
N ALA A 87 3.95 -17.07 19.91
CA ALA A 87 4.97 -17.04 20.95
C ALA A 87 4.68 -18.01 22.11
N ASP A 88 3.39 -18.23 22.43
CA ASP A 88 2.97 -19.17 23.48
C ASP A 88 3.16 -20.64 23.07
N ILE A 89 2.88 -20.96 21.80
CA ILE A 89 2.86 -22.36 21.35
C ILE A 89 4.21 -22.76 20.74
N TYR A 90 4.85 -21.84 20.02
CA TYR A 90 6.08 -22.05 19.26
C TYR A 90 7.16 -21.03 19.61
N PRO A 91 7.66 -20.99 20.86
CA PRO A 91 8.63 -19.99 21.31
C PRO A 91 9.97 -20.04 20.57
N GLN A 92 10.24 -21.13 19.84
CA GLN A 92 11.43 -21.31 18.98
C GLN A 92 11.30 -20.65 17.61
N TYR A 93 10.11 -20.17 17.25
CA TYR A 93 9.86 -19.53 15.96
C TYR A 93 9.51 -18.05 16.11
N SER A 94 9.79 -17.27 15.09
CA SER A 94 9.32 -15.90 14.91
C SER A 94 8.19 -15.86 13.89
N LEU A 95 7.11 -15.18 14.22
CA LEU A 95 6.08 -14.85 13.25
C LEU A 95 6.52 -13.63 12.45
N VAL A 96 6.48 -13.72 11.13
CA VAL A 96 6.68 -12.60 10.21
C VAL A 96 5.38 -12.36 9.44
N ILE A 97 4.90 -11.12 9.45
CA ILE A 97 3.72 -10.67 8.71
C ILE A 97 4.20 -9.77 7.60
N ASP A 98 4.26 -10.31 6.37
CA ASP A 98 4.97 -9.66 5.28
C ASP A 98 4.09 -8.71 4.46
N TYR A 99 3.06 -9.21 3.79
CA TYR A 99 2.31 -8.40 2.81
C TYR A 99 0.82 -8.70 2.78
N ASN A 100 0.07 -7.71 2.28
CA ASN A 100 -1.37 -7.82 2.15
C ASN A 100 -1.74 -8.49 0.81
N LEU A 101 -2.48 -9.57 0.90
CA LEU A 101 -3.25 -10.16 -0.17
C LEU A 101 -4.73 -9.80 0.02
N GLN A 102 -5.56 -10.10 -0.95
CA GLN A 102 -6.98 -9.72 -0.88
C GLN A 102 -7.64 -10.26 0.39
N ASN A 103 -8.14 -9.34 1.22
CA ASN A 103 -8.83 -9.62 2.49
C ASN A 103 -8.02 -10.42 3.53
N GLY A 104 -6.70 -10.41 3.43
CA GLY A 104 -5.84 -11.09 4.40
C GLY A 104 -4.41 -10.60 4.34
N MET A 105 -3.66 -10.94 5.38
CA MET A 105 -2.22 -10.69 5.45
C MET A 105 -1.51 -12.03 5.42
N TYR A 106 -0.52 -12.16 4.55
CA TYR A 106 0.33 -13.32 4.53
C TYR A 106 1.30 -13.30 5.69
N ALA A 107 1.37 -14.40 6.39
CA ALA A 107 2.26 -14.60 7.52
C ALA A 107 2.95 -15.97 7.42
N GLU A 108 4.19 -16.01 7.91
CA GLU A 108 4.98 -17.24 7.95
C GLU A 108 5.77 -17.35 9.26
N LEU A 109 6.15 -18.56 9.62
CA LEU A 109 7.05 -18.81 10.72
C LEU A 109 8.48 -18.94 10.20
N ARG A 110 9.42 -18.30 10.90
CA ARG A 110 10.86 -18.42 10.63
C ARG A 110 11.57 -18.90 11.89
N GLU A 111 12.60 -19.73 11.72
CA GLU A 111 13.44 -20.14 12.84
C GLU A 111 14.15 -18.91 13.45
N LEU A 112 14.23 -18.86 14.78
CA LEU A 112 14.96 -17.81 15.49
C LEU A 112 16.47 -17.90 15.28
N TYR A 113 16.97 -19.10 14.97
CA TYR A 113 18.37 -19.35 14.66
C TYR A 113 18.58 -19.21 13.14
N ARG A 114 19.64 -18.51 12.78
CA ARG A 114 20.02 -18.31 11.39
C ARG A 114 20.94 -19.43 10.95
N ASP A 115 20.84 -19.84 9.68
CA ASP A 115 21.83 -20.72 9.07
C ASP A 115 23.22 -20.07 9.03
N GLU A 116 24.25 -20.81 8.65
CA GLU A 116 25.66 -20.34 8.58
C GLU A 116 25.83 -19.09 7.70
N ASP A 117 24.95 -18.90 6.69
CA ASP A 117 24.88 -17.72 5.82
C ASP A 117 24.10 -16.55 6.43
N GLY A 118 23.51 -16.72 7.61
CA GLY A 118 22.75 -15.70 8.33
C GLY A 118 21.30 -15.53 7.89
N THR A 119 20.77 -16.41 7.03
CA THR A 119 19.37 -16.37 6.57
C THR A 119 18.45 -17.13 7.54
N PRO A 120 17.34 -16.54 8.00
CA PRO A 120 16.35 -17.26 8.80
C PRO A 120 15.68 -18.34 7.95
N LYS A 121 15.65 -19.57 8.44
CA LYS A 121 15.05 -20.70 7.73
C LYS A 121 13.53 -20.67 7.84
N GLU A 122 12.85 -20.83 6.70
CA GLU A 122 11.40 -20.99 6.66
C GLU A 122 11.00 -22.30 7.34
N VAL A 123 9.93 -22.26 8.15
CA VAL A 123 9.38 -23.44 8.82
C VAL A 123 8.17 -23.92 8.03
N PRO A 124 8.22 -25.15 7.47
CA PRO A 124 7.05 -25.70 6.79
C PRO A 124 5.92 -25.91 7.80
N LEU A 125 4.75 -25.33 7.51
CA LEU A 125 3.54 -25.48 8.30
C LEU A 125 2.64 -26.56 7.71
N SER A 126 1.91 -27.25 8.59
CA SER A 126 0.82 -28.16 8.22
C SER A 126 -0.51 -27.67 8.79
N GLY A 127 -1.61 -28.33 8.43
CA GLY A 127 -2.92 -28.02 8.98
C GLY A 127 -2.98 -28.10 10.51
N LYS A 128 -2.18 -28.98 11.13
CA LYS A 128 -2.16 -29.16 12.60
C LYS A 128 -1.59 -27.94 13.32
N GLU A 129 -0.50 -27.37 12.79
CA GLU A 129 0.10 -26.14 13.35
C GLU A 129 -0.88 -24.97 13.23
N ILE A 130 -1.56 -24.85 12.09
CA ILE A 130 -2.58 -23.82 11.89
C ILE A 130 -3.75 -23.97 12.87
N GLU A 131 -4.28 -25.20 13.03
CA GLU A 131 -5.34 -25.47 14.01
C GLU A 131 -4.93 -25.11 15.44
N ALA A 132 -3.68 -25.39 15.83
CA ALA A 132 -3.15 -25.02 17.12
C ALA A 132 -3.09 -23.50 17.31
N ILE A 133 -2.62 -22.76 16.30
CA ILE A 133 -2.59 -21.29 16.32
C ILE A 133 -4.01 -20.74 16.43
N VAL A 134 -4.95 -21.19 15.59
CA VAL A 134 -6.35 -20.76 15.62
C VAL A 134 -6.97 -21.00 17.00
N LYS A 135 -6.74 -22.17 17.59
CA LYS A 135 -7.25 -22.51 18.92
C LYS A 135 -6.71 -21.53 20.00
N ARG A 136 -5.40 -21.23 19.96
CA ARG A 136 -4.81 -20.32 20.94
C ARG A 136 -5.26 -18.86 20.73
N VAL A 137 -5.35 -18.40 19.49
CA VAL A 137 -5.91 -17.07 19.17
C VAL A 137 -7.33 -16.95 19.71
N LYS A 138 -8.17 -17.96 19.48
CA LYS A 138 -9.55 -17.97 20.00
C LYS A 138 -9.57 -17.91 21.54
N GLN A 139 -8.73 -18.67 22.23
CA GLN A 139 -8.63 -18.61 23.70
C GLN A 139 -8.28 -17.20 24.19
N LEU A 140 -7.26 -16.55 23.59
CA LEU A 140 -6.84 -15.20 23.95
C LEU A 140 -7.96 -14.16 23.73
N ILE A 141 -8.79 -14.37 22.70
CA ILE A 141 -9.94 -13.49 22.41
C ILE A 141 -11.07 -13.74 23.41
N ASP A 142 -11.39 -15.00 23.69
CA ASP A 142 -12.45 -15.39 24.62
C ASP A 142 -12.12 -14.96 26.09
N GLU A 143 -10.84 -14.86 26.45
CA GLU A 143 -10.36 -14.37 27.74
C GLU A 143 -10.49 -12.83 27.89
N ASP A 144 -10.78 -12.10 26.84
CA ASP A 144 -10.96 -10.63 26.79
C ASP A 144 -9.84 -9.83 27.50
N ILE A 145 -8.60 -10.12 27.15
CA ILE A 145 -7.40 -9.58 27.80
C ILE A 145 -7.17 -8.13 27.33
N PRO A 146 -6.98 -7.17 28.28
CA PRO A 146 -6.71 -5.78 27.93
C PRO A 146 -5.33 -5.59 27.30
N PHE A 147 -5.24 -4.74 26.27
CA PHE A 147 -3.96 -4.24 25.77
C PHE A 147 -3.49 -3.08 26.65
N THR A 148 -2.35 -3.24 27.32
CA THR A 148 -1.79 -2.17 28.14
C THR A 148 -0.67 -1.45 27.39
N ARG A 149 -0.63 -0.12 27.52
CA ARG A 149 0.30 0.75 26.80
C ARG A 149 1.22 1.48 27.76
N HIS A 150 2.52 1.36 27.54
CA HIS A 150 3.54 2.03 28.35
C HIS A 150 4.49 2.83 27.46
N LYS A 151 4.89 3.99 27.94
CA LYS A 151 5.95 4.80 27.35
C LYS A 151 7.20 4.61 28.20
N ILE A 152 8.17 3.86 27.69
CA ILE A 152 9.41 3.51 28.38
C ILE A 152 10.63 4.12 27.67
N ARG A 153 11.80 4.11 28.32
CA ARG A 153 13.05 4.53 27.68
C ARG A 153 13.36 3.62 26.51
N THR A 154 13.81 4.20 25.40
CA THR A 154 14.11 3.43 24.18
C THR A 154 15.18 2.36 24.43
N GLU A 155 16.19 2.64 25.26
CA GLU A 155 17.20 1.65 25.64
C GLU A 155 16.61 0.42 26.34
N GLU A 156 15.60 0.62 27.18
CA GLU A 156 14.88 -0.46 27.86
C GLU A 156 14.04 -1.26 26.87
N ALA A 157 13.34 -0.58 25.95
CA ALA A 157 12.57 -1.21 24.89
C ALA A 157 13.47 -2.07 23.98
N VAL A 158 14.63 -1.55 23.56
CA VAL A 158 15.62 -2.27 22.74
C VAL A 158 16.11 -3.53 23.44
N LYS A 159 16.48 -3.44 24.73
CA LYS A 159 16.88 -4.60 25.54
C LYS A 159 15.76 -5.63 25.63
N MET A 160 14.52 -5.17 25.82
CA MET A 160 13.34 -6.02 25.90
C MET A 160 13.09 -6.76 24.58
N PHE A 161 13.12 -6.05 23.44
CA PHE A 161 12.94 -6.68 22.12
C PHE A 161 14.04 -7.71 21.82
N ARG A 162 15.31 -7.40 22.12
CA ARG A 162 16.42 -8.36 21.96
C ARG A 162 16.26 -9.62 22.79
N ARG A 163 15.80 -9.49 24.06
CA ARG A 163 15.52 -10.65 24.93
C ARG A 163 14.41 -11.55 24.39
N ASN A 164 13.49 -10.99 23.61
CA ASN A 164 12.40 -11.72 22.95
C ASN A 164 12.75 -12.06 21.49
N ASN A 165 14.04 -12.07 21.11
CA ASN A 165 14.54 -12.38 19.76
C ASN A 165 13.98 -11.48 18.64
N ARG A 166 13.48 -10.27 18.98
CA ARG A 166 12.94 -9.29 18.03
C ARG A 166 14.05 -8.32 17.60
N ASN A 167 15.03 -8.84 16.88
CA ASN A 167 16.26 -8.11 16.58
C ASN A 167 16.05 -6.98 15.56
N GLU A 168 15.21 -7.16 14.55
CA GLU A 168 14.89 -6.11 13.56
C GLU A 168 14.16 -4.94 14.24
N LYS A 169 13.18 -5.23 15.09
CA LYS A 169 12.48 -4.23 15.88
C LYS A 169 13.42 -3.48 16.84
N ALA A 170 14.31 -4.21 17.51
CA ALA A 170 15.32 -3.59 18.36
C ALA A 170 16.21 -2.62 17.58
N LEU A 171 16.72 -3.05 16.41
CA LEU A 171 17.55 -2.23 15.54
C LEU A 171 16.81 -0.99 15.03
N LEU A 172 15.55 -1.15 14.62
CA LEU A 172 14.68 -0.06 14.18
C LEU A 172 14.58 1.06 15.22
N HIS A 173 14.35 0.68 16.49
CA HIS A 173 14.22 1.65 17.57
C HIS A 173 15.56 2.25 18.02
N GLU A 174 16.62 1.48 18.01
CA GLU A 174 17.98 1.93 18.33
C GLU A 174 18.43 3.05 17.37
N LEU A 175 18.18 2.88 16.07
CA LEU A 175 18.60 3.83 15.04
C LEU A 175 17.67 5.05 14.87
N ARG A 176 16.49 5.02 15.50
CA ARG A 176 15.49 6.09 15.37
C ARG A 176 15.86 7.38 16.12
N GLY A 177 16.75 7.33 17.10
CA GLY A 177 17.20 8.48 17.89
C GLY A 177 16.14 9.11 18.79
N LYS A 178 15.14 8.34 19.26
CA LYS A 178 14.11 8.80 20.19
C LYS A 178 14.42 8.34 21.60
N PHE A 179 14.24 9.22 22.61
CA PHE A 179 14.46 8.88 24.01
C PHE A 179 13.43 7.90 24.58
N PHE A 180 12.20 7.94 24.04
CA PHE A 180 11.10 7.11 24.53
C PHE A 180 10.45 6.34 23.38
N THR A 181 10.08 5.10 23.69
CA THR A 181 9.34 4.19 22.82
C THR A 181 8.05 3.77 23.51
N THR A 182 6.94 3.74 22.75
CA THR A 182 5.68 3.17 23.22
C THR A 182 5.75 1.66 23.04
N VAL A 183 5.49 0.90 24.11
CA VAL A 183 5.38 -0.56 24.09
C VAL A 183 3.99 -0.94 24.55
N TYR A 184 3.36 -1.84 23.83
CA TYR A 184 2.12 -2.49 24.24
C TYR A 184 2.42 -3.85 24.85
N PHE A 185 1.60 -4.26 25.80
CA PHE A 185 1.68 -5.58 26.42
C PHE A 185 0.34 -6.30 26.29
N LEU A 186 0.41 -7.56 25.92
CA LEU A 186 -0.70 -8.49 25.92
C LEU A 186 -0.31 -9.68 26.80
N ASP A 187 -0.94 -9.82 27.96
CA ASP A 187 -0.61 -10.88 28.94
C ASP A 187 0.91 -10.98 29.18
N GLY A 188 1.54 -9.85 29.48
CA GLY A 188 2.98 -9.75 29.74
C GLY A 188 3.90 -9.83 28.51
N TYR A 189 3.39 -10.20 27.33
CA TYR A 189 4.17 -10.25 26.09
C TYR A 189 4.28 -8.84 25.47
N PRO A 190 5.50 -8.30 25.24
CA PRO A 190 5.70 -6.95 24.74
C PRO A 190 5.76 -6.89 23.22
N ASP A 191 5.15 -5.85 22.65
CA ASP A 191 5.34 -5.50 21.23
C ASP A 191 5.21 -3.98 20.99
N HIS A 192 5.53 -3.53 19.79
CA HIS A 192 5.40 -2.15 19.36
C HIS A 192 4.59 -2.02 18.10
N TYR A 193 3.67 -1.05 18.12
CA TYR A 193 2.89 -0.65 16.96
C TYR A 193 2.90 0.87 16.80
N TYR A 194 2.96 1.37 15.58
CA TYR A 194 2.99 2.82 15.30
C TYR A 194 1.59 3.49 15.31
N GLY A 195 0.53 2.73 15.59
CA GLY A 195 -0.84 3.20 15.78
C GLY A 195 -1.50 2.62 17.03
N PRO A 196 -2.70 3.07 17.41
CA PRO A 196 -3.45 2.55 18.54
C PRO A 196 -3.90 1.10 18.32
N LEU A 197 -4.17 0.39 19.42
CA LEU A 197 -4.83 -0.90 19.45
C LEU A 197 -6.25 -0.73 20.00
N VAL A 198 -7.09 -1.76 19.86
CA VAL A 198 -8.40 -1.84 20.52
C VAL A 198 -8.22 -1.96 22.04
N GLU A 199 -9.29 -1.82 22.82
CA GLU A 199 -9.20 -1.81 24.29
C GLU A 199 -8.79 -3.17 24.85
N SER A 200 -9.37 -4.26 24.32
CA SER A 200 -9.07 -5.64 24.72
C SER A 200 -9.21 -6.62 23.54
N THR A 201 -8.77 -7.86 23.75
CA THR A 201 -8.83 -8.90 22.72
C THR A 201 -10.27 -9.27 22.34
N GLY A 202 -11.23 -9.14 23.24
CA GLY A 202 -12.66 -9.39 22.99
C GLY A 202 -13.30 -8.47 21.96
N ALA A 203 -12.67 -7.32 21.65
CA ALA A 203 -13.12 -6.45 20.56
C ALA A 203 -12.86 -7.04 19.15
N ILE A 204 -12.12 -8.14 19.06
CA ILE A 204 -11.77 -8.81 17.80
C ILE A 204 -12.79 -9.93 17.54
N THR A 205 -13.82 -9.64 16.74
CA THR A 205 -14.98 -10.53 16.60
C THR A 205 -15.01 -11.35 15.31
N VAL A 206 -14.45 -10.83 14.20
CA VAL A 206 -14.52 -11.46 12.87
C VAL A 206 -13.14 -11.62 12.26
N TRP A 207 -12.63 -12.82 12.30
CA TRP A 207 -11.30 -13.17 11.79
C TRP A 207 -11.25 -14.65 11.41
N ASP A 208 -10.25 -15.04 10.64
CA ASP A 208 -9.90 -16.41 10.35
C ASP A 208 -8.42 -16.53 10.02
N ILE A 209 -7.88 -17.74 10.13
CA ILE A 209 -6.52 -18.10 9.71
C ILE A 209 -6.62 -19.29 8.78
N GLU A 210 -6.13 -19.12 7.56
CA GLU A 210 -6.21 -20.15 6.53
C GLU A 210 -4.82 -20.49 6.00
N PHE A 211 -4.52 -21.78 5.89
CA PHE A 211 -3.26 -22.24 5.28
C PHE A 211 -3.14 -21.71 3.85
N PHE A 212 -1.99 -21.14 3.53
CA PHE A 212 -1.70 -20.63 2.19
C PHE A 212 -0.22 -20.79 1.86
N SER A 213 0.09 -21.49 0.79
CA SER A 213 1.47 -21.73 0.34
C SER A 213 2.33 -22.38 1.43
N ARG A 214 3.32 -21.71 1.97
CA ARG A 214 4.22 -22.18 3.04
C ARG A 214 3.89 -21.61 4.41
N GLY A 215 2.94 -20.66 4.47
CA GLY A 215 2.50 -19.97 5.66
C GLY A 215 0.99 -19.99 5.79
N PHE A 216 0.42 -18.86 6.16
CA PHE A 216 -1.03 -18.72 6.31
C PHE A 216 -1.49 -17.28 6.05
N LEU A 217 -2.78 -17.14 5.78
CA LEU A 217 -3.44 -15.86 5.66
C LEU A 217 -4.19 -15.53 6.96
N ILE A 218 -3.90 -14.38 7.55
CA ILE A 218 -4.70 -13.78 8.61
C ILE A 218 -5.81 -12.97 7.94
N LYS A 219 -7.03 -13.50 7.97
CA LYS A 219 -8.19 -12.94 7.27
C LYS A 219 -8.97 -11.98 8.15
N THR A 220 -9.41 -10.89 7.54
CA THR A 220 -10.29 -9.89 8.15
C THR A 220 -11.43 -9.57 7.21
N PRO A 221 -12.58 -9.08 7.72
CA PRO A 221 -13.70 -8.74 6.86
C PRO A 221 -13.39 -7.53 5.97
N PRO A 222 -14.05 -7.40 4.80
CA PRO A 222 -13.96 -6.15 4.03
C PRO A 222 -14.72 -5.03 4.75
N VAL A 223 -14.29 -3.78 4.55
CA VAL A 223 -14.92 -2.59 5.14
C VAL A 223 -16.42 -2.51 4.84
N THR A 224 -16.83 -2.97 3.65
CA THR A 224 -18.24 -2.96 3.22
C THR A 224 -19.11 -4.02 3.90
N LYS A 225 -18.51 -5.02 4.56
CA LYS A 225 -19.20 -6.11 5.27
C LYS A 225 -18.46 -6.48 6.56
N PRO A 226 -18.42 -5.61 7.57
CA PRO A 226 -17.58 -5.78 8.77
C PRO A 226 -17.90 -7.01 9.63
N TYR A 227 -19.09 -7.58 9.50
CA TYR A 227 -19.50 -8.78 10.25
C TYR A 227 -19.30 -10.09 9.49
N GLN A 228 -18.71 -10.07 8.29
CA GLN A 228 -18.65 -11.27 7.46
C GLN A 228 -17.33 -11.37 6.70
N LEU A 229 -16.67 -12.51 6.83
CA LEU A 229 -15.58 -12.86 5.94
C LEU A 229 -16.12 -13.17 4.54
N VAL A 230 -15.42 -12.69 3.53
CA VAL A 230 -15.77 -12.93 2.13
C VAL A 230 -14.75 -13.89 1.52
N LYS A 231 -15.24 -14.93 0.82
CA LYS A 231 -14.37 -15.78 0.00
C LYS A 231 -13.80 -14.93 -1.13
N SER A 232 -12.49 -14.95 -1.26
CA SER A 232 -11.76 -14.28 -2.35
C SER A 232 -10.98 -15.32 -3.15
N ALA A 233 -10.76 -15.06 -4.43
CA ALA A 233 -9.87 -15.87 -5.23
C ALA A 233 -8.42 -15.70 -4.73
N TYR A 234 -7.65 -16.78 -4.77
CA TYR A 234 -6.23 -16.70 -4.43
C TYR A 234 -5.47 -15.91 -5.48
N GLN A 235 -4.53 -15.10 -5.03
CA GLN A 235 -3.71 -14.23 -5.85
C GLN A 235 -2.28 -14.78 -5.94
N TYR A 236 -2.12 -15.89 -6.67
CA TYR A 236 -0.83 -16.59 -6.75
C TYR A 236 0.24 -15.77 -7.48
N LYS A 237 -0.10 -15.10 -8.58
CA LYS A 237 0.87 -14.28 -9.32
C LYS A 237 1.35 -13.09 -8.49
N LEU A 238 0.41 -12.46 -7.76
CA LEU A 238 0.75 -11.37 -6.86
C LEU A 238 1.65 -11.86 -5.70
N PHE A 239 1.32 -13.01 -5.14
CA PHE A 239 2.12 -13.66 -4.09
C PHE A 239 3.55 -13.94 -4.56
N ASP A 240 3.72 -14.54 -5.75
CA ASP A 240 5.02 -14.87 -6.30
C ASP A 240 5.90 -13.61 -6.48
N VAL A 241 5.32 -12.51 -6.92
CA VAL A 241 6.04 -11.23 -7.07
C VAL A 241 6.46 -10.66 -5.72
N PHE A 242 5.59 -10.69 -4.72
CA PHE A 242 5.96 -10.26 -3.37
C PHE A 242 7.10 -11.11 -2.81
N LYS A 243 6.97 -12.45 -2.95
CA LYS A 243 8.01 -13.37 -2.48
C LYS A 243 9.35 -13.14 -3.17
N GLU A 244 9.37 -13.00 -4.48
CA GLU A 244 10.59 -12.71 -5.23
C GLU A 244 11.32 -11.46 -4.69
N TYR A 245 10.56 -10.40 -4.39
CA TYR A 245 11.15 -9.16 -3.86
C TYR A 245 11.55 -9.27 -2.39
N SER A 246 10.82 -10.02 -1.57
CA SER A 246 11.22 -10.32 -0.19
C SER A 246 12.51 -11.11 -0.15
N ASP A 247 12.65 -12.14 -1.01
CA ASP A 247 13.88 -12.91 -1.17
C ASP A 247 15.06 -12.00 -1.58
N TRP A 248 14.83 -11.08 -2.52
CA TRP A 248 15.82 -10.09 -2.92
C TRP A 248 16.25 -9.18 -1.77
N CYS A 249 15.30 -8.64 -1.00
CA CYS A 249 15.59 -7.83 0.17
C CYS A 249 16.46 -8.61 1.19
N SER A 250 16.16 -9.89 1.38
CA SER A 250 16.92 -10.78 2.26
C SER A 250 18.35 -11.01 1.77
N ILE A 251 18.56 -11.27 0.47
CA ILE A 251 19.88 -11.42 -0.16
C ILE A 251 20.73 -10.17 0.03
N LEU A 252 20.11 -8.99 -0.07
CA LEU A 252 20.79 -7.70 0.12
C LEU A 252 21.00 -7.33 1.60
N GLY A 253 20.50 -8.13 2.53
CA GLY A 253 20.57 -7.87 3.97
C GLY A 253 19.74 -6.66 4.40
N VAL A 254 18.62 -6.39 3.72
CA VAL A 254 17.73 -5.24 3.99
C VAL A 254 16.26 -5.69 4.04
N SER A 255 15.97 -6.76 4.76
CA SER A 255 14.61 -7.31 4.90
C SER A 255 13.64 -6.38 5.64
N GLY A 256 14.14 -5.45 6.47
CA GLY A 256 13.34 -4.49 7.22
C GLY A 256 13.94 -3.09 7.24
N VAL A 257 13.10 -2.11 7.63
CA VAL A 257 13.50 -0.69 7.70
C VAL A 257 14.68 -0.47 8.66
N GLY A 258 14.77 -1.23 9.75
CA GLY A 258 15.93 -1.14 10.66
C GLY A 258 17.24 -1.45 9.95
N MET A 259 17.27 -2.52 9.14
CA MET A 259 18.45 -2.90 8.35
C MET A 259 18.75 -1.90 7.24
N LEU A 260 17.71 -1.39 6.55
CA LEU A 260 17.85 -0.34 5.54
C LEU A 260 18.47 0.92 6.14
N ASN A 261 17.97 1.38 7.28
CA ASN A 261 18.52 2.53 7.99
C ASN A 261 20.01 2.32 8.36
N ALA A 262 20.33 1.13 8.87
CA ALA A 262 21.74 0.78 9.19
C ALA A 262 22.63 0.80 7.94
N ALA A 263 22.14 0.30 6.81
CA ALA A 263 22.89 0.31 5.55
C ALA A 263 23.14 1.74 5.05
N ILE A 264 22.13 2.61 5.09
CA ILE A 264 22.26 4.03 4.72
C ILE A 264 23.25 4.75 5.64
N GLN A 265 23.14 4.59 6.96
CA GLN A 265 24.05 5.22 7.93
C GLN A 265 25.50 4.74 7.78
N ARG A 266 25.72 3.53 7.25
CA ARG A 266 27.06 3.00 6.90
C ARG A 266 27.55 3.45 5.51
N GLY A 267 26.84 4.35 4.84
CA GLY A 267 27.23 4.87 3.52
C GLY A 267 26.93 3.94 2.33
N LYS A 268 26.08 2.91 2.50
CA LYS A 268 25.74 1.95 1.44
C LYS A 268 24.58 2.42 0.52
N ALA A 269 24.05 3.63 0.71
CA ALA A 269 22.93 4.13 -0.08
C ALA A 269 23.21 4.08 -1.60
N ARG A 270 24.42 4.46 -2.03
CA ARG A 270 24.84 4.40 -3.45
C ARG A 270 24.74 2.98 -4.01
N GLU A 271 25.24 2.00 -3.30
CA GLU A 271 25.20 0.59 -3.70
C GLU A 271 23.76 0.09 -3.82
N LEU A 272 22.91 0.39 -2.83
CA LEU A 272 21.49 0.02 -2.84
C LEU A 272 20.74 0.63 -4.03
N ILE A 273 20.99 1.90 -4.36
CA ILE A 273 20.41 2.56 -5.54
C ILE A 273 20.84 1.82 -6.82
N GLN A 274 22.14 1.59 -7.00
CA GLN A 274 22.67 0.94 -8.21
C GLN A 274 22.12 -0.47 -8.40
N ILE A 275 22.06 -1.28 -7.35
CA ILE A 275 21.54 -2.66 -7.43
C ILE A 275 20.04 -2.65 -7.73
N SER A 276 19.27 -1.78 -7.08
CA SER A 276 17.82 -1.68 -7.30
C SER A 276 17.50 -1.27 -8.74
N GLU A 277 18.25 -0.31 -9.29
CA GLU A 277 18.07 0.13 -10.68
C GLU A 277 18.50 -0.95 -11.68
N ALA A 278 19.58 -1.67 -11.40
CA ALA A 278 20.01 -2.80 -12.23
C ALA A 278 18.97 -3.93 -12.24
N LEU A 279 18.32 -4.20 -11.11
CA LEU A 279 17.22 -5.16 -11.03
C LEU A 279 16.05 -4.74 -11.91
N HIS A 280 15.64 -3.47 -11.84
CA HIS A 280 14.57 -2.95 -12.69
C HIS A 280 14.92 -3.05 -14.18
N GLU A 281 16.16 -2.69 -14.57
CA GLU A 281 16.62 -2.82 -15.96
C GLU A 281 16.49 -4.25 -16.47
N ARG A 282 16.97 -5.20 -15.67
CA ARG A 282 16.84 -6.63 -15.99
C ARG A 282 15.37 -7.07 -16.15
N LYS A 283 14.47 -6.58 -15.29
CA LYS A 283 13.04 -6.92 -15.37
C LYS A 283 12.39 -6.35 -16.63
N TYR A 284 12.70 -5.12 -17.02
CA TYR A 284 12.21 -4.54 -18.28
C TYR A 284 12.69 -5.33 -19.50
N ALA A 285 13.95 -5.76 -19.51
CA ALA A 285 14.47 -6.62 -20.57
C ALA A 285 13.74 -7.96 -20.64
N LEU A 286 13.52 -8.64 -19.51
CA LEU A 286 12.76 -9.89 -19.45
C LEU A 286 11.32 -9.73 -19.95
N ILE A 287 10.64 -8.63 -19.61
CA ILE A 287 9.30 -8.33 -20.13
C ILE A 287 9.32 -8.18 -21.66
N ALA A 288 10.30 -7.45 -22.20
CA ALA A 288 10.45 -7.26 -23.63
C ALA A 288 10.78 -8.57 -24.37
N ASP A 289 11.60 -9.44 -23.77
CA ASP A 289 11.90 -10.77 -24.30
C ASP A 289 10.61 -11.64 -24.40
N GLU A 290 9.74 -11.61 -23.39
CA GLU A 290 8.47 -12.35 -23.42
C GLU A 290 7.51 -11.80 -24.49
N ILE A 291 7.47 -10.49 -24.68
CA ILE A 291 6.72 -9.87 -25.79
C ILE A 291 7.31 -10.30 -27.12
N PHE A 292 8.63 -10.26 -27.28
CA PHE A 292 9.32 -10.61 -28.52
C PHE A 292 9.13 -12.09 -28.91
N LYS A 293 9.11 -13.00 -27.94
CA LYS A 293 8.81 -14.43 -28.19
C LYS A 293 7.43 -14.64 -28.84
N ARG A 294 6.49 -13.73 -28.58
CA ARG A 294 5.10 -13.79 -29.09
C ARG A 294 4.83 -12.79 -30.21
N ARG A 295 5.84 -12.13 -30.78
CA ARG A 295 5.71 -11.01 -31.75
C ARG A 295 4.91 -11.33 -33.00
N ASP A 296 4.85 -12.61 -33.41
CA ASP A 296 4.08 -13.04 -34.56
C ASP A 296 2.57 -12.93 -34.33
N LYS A 297 2.14 -13.01 -33.07
CA LYS A 297 0.73 -12.93 -32.64
C LYS A 297 0.39 -11.64 -31.94
N VAL A 298 1.22 -11.24 -30.95
CA VAL A 298 0.98 -10.05 -30.12
C VAL A 298 1.21 -8.77 -30.94
N LYS A 299 0.19 -7.92 -30.98
CA LYS A 299 0.22 -6.59 -31.60
C LYS A 299 -0.14 -5.48 -30.63
N LEU A 300 -0.69 -5.84 -29.45
CA LEU A 300 -1.12 -4.92 -28.41
C LEU A 300 -0.53 -5.33 -27.05
N VAL A 301 0.20 -4.43 -26.43
CA VAL A 301 0.65 -4.55 -25.04
C VAL A 301 -0.17 -3.60 -24.17
N LEU A 302 -0.86 -4.12 -23.17
CA LEU A 302 -1.65 -3.35 -22.23
C LEU A 302 -0.91 -3.30 -20.88
N ILE A 303 -0.59 -2.10 -20.41
CA ILE A 303 0.06 -1.88 -19.11
C ILE A 303 -0.95 -1.25 -18.17
N ALA A 304 -1.36 -1.99 -17.16
CA ALA A 304 -2.29 -1.51 -16.16
C ALA A 304 -1.71 -1.57 -14.75
N GLY A 305 -2.34 -0.83 -13.86
CA GLY A 305 -1.97 -0.79 -12.45
C GLY A 305 -2.60 0.41 -11.76
N PRO A 306 -2.55 0.44 -10.43
CA PRO A 306 -3.19 1.48 -9.65
C PRO A 306 -2.50 2.85 -9.82
N SER A 307 -3.11 3.89 -9.27
CA SER A 307 -2.55 5.25 -9.31
C SER A 307 -1.15 5.30 -8.68
N SER A 308 -0.25 6.06 -9.31
CA SER A 308 1.17 6.21 -8.89
C SER A 308 1.97 4.91 -8.81
N SER A 309 1.63 3.94 -9.64
CA SER A 309 2.35 2.67 -9.75
C SER A 309 3.55 2.72 -10.72
N GLY A 310 3.77 3.84 -11.43
CA GLY A 310 4.85 3.96 -12.42
C GLY A 310 4.53 3.33 -13.78
N LYS A 311 3.24 3.24 -14.15
CA LYS A 311 2.80 2.70 -15.46
C LYS A 311 3.45 3.44 -16.64
N THR A 312 3.44 4.77 -16.59
CA THR A 312 3.96 5.61 -17.67
C THR A 312 5.46 5.39 -17.88
N THR A 313 6.24 5.36 -16.80
CA THR A 313 7.67 5.00 -16.89
C THR A 313 7.86 3.57 -17.39
N THR A 314 7.06 2.62 -16.89
CA THR A 314 7.12 1.21 -17.31
C THR A 314 6.84 1.07 -18.80
N SER A 315 5.84 1.75 -19.36
CA SER A 315 5.51 1.70 -20.79
C SER A 315 6.68 2.21 -21.65
N LYS A 316 7.32 3.31 -21.24
CA LYS A 316 8.46 3.90 -21.94
C LYS A 316 9.71 3.02 -21.87
N ARG A 317 9.96 2.42 -20.68
CA ARG A 317 11.10 1.51 -20.48
C ARG A 317 10.94 0.19 -21.27
N VAL A 318 9.74 -0.41 -21.25
CA VAL A 318 9.42 -1.61 -22.05
C VAL A 318 9.54 -1.28 -23.54
N ALA A 319 9.06 -0.10 -23.98
CA ALA A 319 9.21 0.34 -25.36
C ALA A 319 10.69 0.44 -25.78
N LEU A 320 11.57 0.99 -24.94
CA LEU A 320 13.01 1.04 -25.23
C LEU A 320 13.59 -0.36 -25.39
N GLN A 321 13.28 -1.29 -24.49
CA GLN A 321 13.77 -2.67 -24.58
C GLN A 321 13.21 -3.40 -25.82
N ALA A 322 11.95 -3.15 -26.19
CA ALA A 322 11.36 -3.70 -27.42
C ALA A 322 12.10 -3.19 -28.67
N LYS A 323 12.54 -1.90 -28.69
CA LYS A 323 13.37 -1.35 -29.78
C LYS A 323 14.73 -2.04 -29.87
N VAL A 324 15.36 -2.37 -28.75
CA VAL A 324 16.64 -3.12 -28.74
C VAL A 324 16.49 -4.48 -29.41
N LEU A 325 15.30 -5.11 -29.31
CA LEU A 325 14.97 -6.38 -29.97
C LEU A 325 14.51 -6.23 -31.42
N GLY A 326 14.51 -4.99 -31.97
CA GLY A 326 14.15 -4.71 -33.36
C GLY A 326 12.65 -4.57 -33.63
N LEU A 327 11.83 -4.45 -32.60
CA LEU A 327 10.43 -4.05 -32.72
C LEU A 327 10.32 -2.52 -32.84
N ASN A 328 9.20 -2.04 -33.33
CA ASN A 328 8.90 -0.61 -33.42
C ASN A 328 7.68 -0.28 -32.54
N PRO A 329 7.87 0.01 -31.22
CA PRO A 329 6.78 0.27 -30.30
C PRO A 329 6.19 1.66 -30.50
N VAL A 330 4.86 1.73 -30.55
CA VAL A 330 4.06 2.95 -30.52
C VAL A 330 3.35 3.04 -29.17
N VAL A 331 3.66 4.05 -28.38
CA VAL A 331 3.08 4.23 -27.05
C VAL A 331 1.89 5.20 -27.12
N ILE A 332 0.75 4.79 -26.59
CA ILE A 332 -0.49 5.58 -26.52
C ILE A 332 -1.06 5.50 -25.09
N GLU A 333 -1.47 6.63 -24.55
CA GLU A 333 -2.19 6.72 -23.27
C GLU A 333 -3.66 6.38 -23.47
N MET A 334 -4.21 5.47 -22.67
CA MET A 334 -5.63 5.12 -22.70
C MET A 334 -6.52 6.30 -22.34
N ASP A 335 -6.03 7.23 -21.53
CA ASP A 335 -6.76 8.42 -21.09
C ASP A 335 -7.20 9.31 -22.27
N ASN A 336 -6.57 9.19 -23.44
CA ASN A 336 -7.01 9.85 -24.66
C ASN A 336 -8.35 9.33 -25.21
N TYR A 337 -8.82 8.18 -24.71
CA TYR A 337 -10.09 7.56 -25.09
C TYR A 337 -11.21 7.80 -24.08
N PHE A 338 -11.06 8.73 -23.14
CA PHE A 338 -12.16 9.12 -22.27
C PHE A 338 -13.35 9.68 -23.06
N VAL A 339 -14.56 9.43 -22.57
CA VAL A 339 -15.76 10.14 -23.02
C VAL A 339 -15.70 11.60 -22.56
N ASP A 340 -16.46 12.48 -23.20
CA ASP A 340 -16.59 13.86 -22.73
C ASP A 340 -17.03 13.89 -21.26
N ARG A 341 -16.53 14.85 -20.48
CA ARG A 341 -16.76 14.95 -19.04
C ARG A 341 -18.24 14.82 -18.65
N GLU A 342 -19.14 15.44 -19.45
CA GLU A 342 -20.58 15.42 -19.20
C GLU A 342 -21.20 14.02 -19.32
N LYS A 343 -20.52 13.10 -20.04
CA LYS A 343 -20.96 11.72 -20.24
C LYS A 343 -20.30 10.74 -19.24
N THR A 344 -19.35 11.23 -18.43
CA THR A 344 -18.69 10.41 -17.41
C THR A 344 -19.72 9.99 -16.34
N PRO A 345 -19.78 8.71 -15.95
CA PRO A 345 -20.65 8.26 -14.86
C PRO A 345 -20.40 9.03 -13.57
N LEU A 346 -21.43 9.12 -12.71
CA LEU A 346 -21.28 9.70 -11.39
C LEU A 346 -20.99 8.58 -10.37
N ASP A 347 -20.15 8.88 -9.39
CA ASP A 347 -19.94 8.02 -8.22
C ASP A 347 -21.11 8.13 -7.22
N ALA A 348 -21.05 7.36 -6.11
CA ALA A 348 -22.08 7.37 -5.07
C ALA A 348 -22.22 8.72 -4.36
N ASP A 349 -21.22 9.58 -4.42
CA ASP A 349 -21.19 10.92 -3.82
C ASP A 349 -21.66 12.01 -4.82
N GLY A 350 -22.05 11.61 -6.05
CA GLY A 350 -22.50 12.51 -7.11
C GLY A 350 -21.39 13.24 -7.88
N HIS A 351 -20.15 12.81 -7.74
CA HIS A 351 -19.01 13.35 -8.49
C HIS A 351 -18.72 12.47 -9.72
N TYR A 352 -18.07 13.05 -10.75
CA TYR A 352 -17.64 12.28 -11.92
C TYR A 352 -16.68 11.16 -11.52
N ASP A 353 -17.03 9.91 -11.86
CA ASP A 353 -16.22 8.72 -11.61
C ASP A 353 -15.29 8.43 -12.80
N PHE A 354 -14.15 9.10 -12.82
CA PHE A 354 -13.10 8.87 -13.82
C PHE A 354 -12.37 7.52 -13.66
N GLU A 355 -12.57 6.82 -12.54
CA GLU A 355 -12.01 5.50 -12.31
C GLU A 355 -12.92 4.38 -12.85
N SER A 356 -14.15 4.68 -13.28
CA SER A 356 -15.07 3.74 -13.89
C SER A 356 -14.68 3.39 -15.32
N LEU A 357 -14.88 2.13 -15.74
CA LEU A 357 -14.74 1.76 -17.16
C LEU A 357 -15.70 2.54 -18.06
N GLY A 358 -16.87 2.95 -17.54
CA GLY A 358 -17.83 3.79 -18.24
C GLY A 358 -17.33 5.20 -18.57
N ALA A 359 -16.21 5.65 -17.98
CA ALA A 359 -15.53 6.88 -18.38
C ALA A 359 -14.75 6.72 -19.70
N MET A 360 -14.53 5.48 -20.16
CA MET A 360 -13.83 5.15 -21.40
C MET A 360 -14.81 4.90 -22.55
N ASP A 361 -14.49 5.42 -23.71
CA ASP A 361 -15.20 5.09 -24.98
C ASP A 361 -14.65 3.77 -25.54
N THR A 362 -15.08 2.67 -24.94
CA THR A 362 -14.60 1.33 -25.30
C THR A 362 -14.98 0.92 -26.72
N GLU A 363 -16.11 1.37 -27.23
CA GLU A 363 -16.54 1.09 -28.61
C GLU A 363 -15.61 1.77 -29.62
N PHE A 364 -15.34 3.05 -29.42
CA PHE A 364 -14.42 3.81 -30.28
C PHE A 364 -12.99 3.24 -30.21
N LEU A 365 -12.51 2.89 -29.01
CA LEU A 365 -11.20 2.25 -28.83
C LEU A 365 -11.11 0.94 -29.62
N ASN A 366 -12.08 0.02 -29.44
CA ASN A 366 -12.07 -1.27 -30.14
C ASN A 366 -12.19 -1.10 -31.66
N LYS A 367 -12.97 -0.13 -32.12
CA LYS A 367 -13.05 0.19 -33.55
C LYS A 367 -11.69 0.58 -34.13
N GLN A 368 -11.01 1.54 -33.47
CA GLN A 368 -9.69 1.99 -33.92
C GLN A 368 -8.61 0.90 -33.84
N LEU A 369 -8.63 0.07 -32.80
CA LEU A 369 -7.71 -1.07 -32.67
C LEU A 369 -7.91 -2.08 -33.83
N ASN A 370 -9.13 -2.41 -34.16
CA ASN A 370 -9.41 -3.32 -35.28
C ASN A 370 -8.97 -2.71 -36.62
N GLU A 371 -9.26 -1.43 -36.86
CA GLU A 371 -8.80 -0.72 -38.06
C GLU A 371 -7.26 -0.73 -38.19
N LEU A 372 -6.54 -0.49 -37.09
CA LEU A 372 -5.08 -0.59 -37.04
C LEU A 372 -4.59 -2.01 -37.37
N PHE A 373 -5.22 -3.05 -36.81
CA PHE A 373 -4.83 -4.44 -37.07
C PHE A 373 -5.18 -4.94 -38.47
N GLU A 374 -6.05 -4.24 -39.15
CA GLU A 374 -6.33 -4.42 -40.59
C GLU A 374 -5.37 -3.61 -41.49
N GLY A 375 -4.40 -2.87 -40.91
CA GLY A 375 -3.45 -2.03 -41.61
C GLY A 375 -4.03 -0.69 -42.11
N LYS A 376 -5.18 -0.29 -41.58
CA LYS A 376 -5.79 1.01 -41.92
C LYS A 376 -5.13 2.14 -41.13
N THR A 377 -5.18 3.33 -41.70
CA THR A 377 -4.75 4.56 -41.03
C THR A 377 -5.88 5.10 -40.16
N ILE A 378 -5.61 5.39 -38.91
CA ILE A 378 -6.54 6.06 -37.98
C ILE A 378 -6.01 7.44 -37.60
N GLU A 379 -6.90 8.35 -37.20
CA GLU A 379 -6.54 9.59 -36.52
C GLU A 379 -6.60 9.36 -35.02
N LEU A 380 -5.48 9.66 -34.32
CA LEU A 380 -5.38 9.47 -32.87
C LEU A 380 -6.16 10.55 -32.11
N PRO A 381 -7.00 10.16 -31.15
CA PRO A 381 -7.65 11.12 -30.27
C PRO A 381 -6.66 11.73 -29.29
N ARG A 382 -6.98 12.91 -28.78
CA ARG A 382 -6.35 13.55 -27.62
C ARG A 382 -7.43 14.05 -26.68
N PHE A 383 -7.32 13.70 -25.40
CA PHE A 383 -8.23 14.21 -24.40
C PHE A 383 -7.68 15.50 -23.78
N ASP A 384 -8.47 16.57 -23.82
CA ASP A 384 -8.15 17.81 -23.14
C ASP A 384 -8.77 17.80 -21.73
N PHE A 385 -7.92 17.64 -20.71
CA PHE A 385 -8.37 17.57 -19.32
C PHE A 385 -8.92 18.89 -18.79
N ALA A 386 -8.49 20.04 -19.36
CA ALA A 386 -9.00 21.35 -18.95
C ALA A 386 -10.43 21.55 -19.48
N GLU A 387 -10.65 21.30 -20.76
CA GLU A 387 -11.97 21.39 -21.37
C GLU A 387 -12.87 20.19 -21.06
N GLY A 388 -12.28 19.03 -20.75
CA GLY A 388 -13.00 17.79 -20.44
C GLY A 388 -13.62 17.16 -21.67
N ARG A 389 -12.98 17.28 -22.83
CA ARG A 389 -13.46 16.72 -24.10
C ARG A 389 -12.35 16.12 -24.94
N ARG A 390 -12.72 15.16 -25.79
CA ARG A 390 -11.85 14.57 -26.79
C ARG A 390 -11.73 15.47 -28.00
N THR A 391 -10.50 15.63 -28.50
CA THR A 391 -10.16 16.43 -29.68
C THR A 391 -9.34 15.61 -30.66
N PHE A 392 -9.26 16.04 -31.91
CA PHE A 392 -8.43 15.46 -32.96
C PHE A 392 -7.48 16.53 -33.47
N THR A 393 -6.19 16.19 -33.58
CA THR A 393 -5.13 17.13 -33.94
C THR A 393 -4.51 16.85 -35.30
N GLY A 394 -5.10 15.94 -36.09
CA GLY A 394 -4.56 15.49 -37.37
C GLY A 394 -3.41 14.49 -37.27
N ARG A 395 -3.06 14.03 -36.07
CA ARG A 395 -2.04 13.00 -35.85
C ARG A 395 -2.58 11.65 -36.26
N THR A 396 -2.01 11.07 -37.33
CA THR A 396 -2.43 9.76 -37.84
C THR A 396 -1.44 8.66 -37.43
N LEU A 397 -1.95 7.42 -37.40
CA LEU A 397 -1.18 6.21 -37.13
C LEU A 397 -1.61 5.10 -38.09
N THR A 398 -0.62 4.40 -38.65
CA THR A 398 -0.77 3.13 -39.37
C THR A 398 0.24 2.15 -38.81
N LEU A 399 -0.15 0.91 -38.53
CA LEU A 399 0.76 -0.10 -38.01
C LEU A 399 1.40 -0.88 -39.19
N GLY A 400 2.74 -0.95 -39.15
CA GLY A 400 3.53 -1.82 -40.02
C GLY A 400 3.75 -3.22 -39.39
N GLU A 401 4.45 -4.08 -40.09
CA GLU A 401 4.67 -5.47 -39.70
C GLU A 401 5.40 -5.61 -38.34
N LYS A 402 6.42 -4.78 -38.14
CA LYS A 402 7.25 -4.78 -36.89
C LYS A 402 6.70 -3.87 -35.80
N ASP A 403 5.59 -3.19 -36.06
CA ASP A 403 5.00 -2.29 -35.09
C ASP A 403 4.28 -3.08 -34.00
N ILE A 404 4.41 -2.60 -32.78
CA ILE A 404 3.68 -3.09 -31.61
C ILE A 404 3.09 -1.89 -30.87
N LEU A 405 1.81 -1.96 -30.61
CA LEU A 405 1.11 -0.92 -29.86
C LEU A 405 1.25 -1.17 -28.36
N ILE A 406 1.69 -0.16 -27.62
CA ILE A 406 1.78 -0.20 -26.15
C ILE A 406 0.79 0.84 -25.62
N MET A 407 -0.22 0.40 -24.89
CA MET A 407 -1.20 1.28 -24.26
C MET A 407 -1.13 1.14 -22.74
N GLU A 408 -1.10 2.27 -22.04
CA GLU A 408 -1.11 2.30 -20.60
C GLU A 408 -2.35 2.99 -20.04
N GLY A 409 -2.91 2.44 -18.96
CA GLY A 409 -4.07 2.98 -18.27
C GLY A 409 -4.57 2.03 -17.18
N ILE A 410 -5.52 2.49 -16.39
CA ILE A 410 -6.01 1.72 -15.23
C ILE A 410 -6.82 0.48 -15.62
N HIS A 411 -7.47 0.49 -16.79
CA HIS A 411 -8.39 -0.57 -17.25
C HIS A 411 -7.75 -1.67 -18.11
N GLY A 412 -6.44 -1.61 -18.39
CA GLY A 412 -5.79 -2.52 -19.34
C GLY A 412 -5.90 -4.02 -19.04
N LEU A 413 -6.24 -4.40 -17.79
CA LEU A 413 -6.46 -5.80 -17.39
C LEU A 413 -7.93 -6.20 -17.37
N ASN A 414 -8.86 -5.25 -17.54
CA ASN A 414 -10.28 -5.54 -17.58
C ASN A 414 -10.64 -6.14 -18.96
N PRO A 415 -11.15 -7.39 -19.04
CA PRO A 415 -11.50 -8.02 -20.30
C PRO A 415 -12.53 -7.23 -21.12
N ALA A 416 -13.41 -6.47 -20.44
CA ALA A 416 -14.44 -5.67 -21.10
C ALA A 416 -13.86 -4.48 -21.91
N LEU A 417 -12.63 -4.05 -21.60
CA LEU A 417 -11.97 -2.97 -22.37
C LEU A 417 -11.70 -3.38 -23.83
N THR A 418 -11.31 -4.64 -24.04
CA THR A 418 -10.85 -5.15 -25.34
C THR A 418 -11.60 -6.43 -25.74
N ASN A 419 -12.93 -6.43 -25.50
CA ASN A 419 -13.79 -7.59 -25.75
C ASN A 419 -13.93 -7.96 -27.23
N HIS A 420 -13.64 -7.04 -28.15
CA HIS A 420 -13.67 -7.27 -29.60
C HIS A 420 -12.28 -7.56 -30.21
N ILE A 421 -11.24 -7.71 -29.38
CA ILE A 421 -9.88 -8.01 -29.81
C ILE A 421 -9.53 -9.46 -29.46
N PRO A 422 -9.04 -10.29 -30.40
CA PRO A 422 -8.56 -11.65 -30.10
C PRO A 422 -7.50 -11.65 -29.00
N GLN A 423 -7.69 -12.51 -27.99
CA GLN A 423 -6.85 -12.49 -26.78
C GLN A 423 -5.38 -12.85 -27.07
N GLU A 424 -5.13 -13.67 -28.09
CA GLU A 424 -3.77 -14.01 -28.53
C GLU A 424 -2.98 -12.83 -29.12
N ARG A 425 -3.67 -11.74 -29.49
CA ARG A 425 -3.03 -10.49 -29.95
C ARG A 425 -2.63 -9.56 -28.81
N ILE A 426 -3.02 -9.86 -27.58
CA ILE A 426 -2.83 -8.99 -26.43
C ILE A 426 -1.80 -9.61 -25.48
N PHE A 427 -0.89 -8.76 -24.97
CA PHE A 427 0.00 -9.06 -23.85
C PHE A 427 -0.29 -8.09 -22.71
N ARG A 428 -0.58 -8.60 -21.52
CA ARG A 428 -1.01 -7.81 -20.38
C ARG A 428 0.05 -7.75 -19.30
N ILE A 429 0.37 -6.53 -18.85
CA ILE A 429 1.33 -6.25 -17.79
C ILE A 429 0.60 -5.57 -16.65
N TYR A 430 0.71 -6.13 -15.44
CA TYR A 430 0.32 -5.44 -14.22
C TYR A 430 1.54 -4.77 -13.60
N ALA A 431 1.54 -3.43 -13.49
CA ALA A 431 2.61 -2.67 -12.86
C ALA A 431 2.11 -2.05 -11.54
N SER A 432 2.75 -2.38 -10.43
CA SER A 432 2.39 -1.83 -9.11
C SER A 432 3.62 -1.65 -8.24
N ALA A 433 3.58 -0.64 -7.36
CA ALA A 433 4.61 -0.44 -6.34
C ALA A 433 4.33 -1.35 -5.15
N LEU A 434 4.68 -2.62 -5.27
CA LEU A 434 4.45 -3.64 -4.25
C LEU A 434 5.56 -3.56 -3.20
N THR A 435 5.31 -2.83 -2.12
CA THR A 435 6.28 -2.66 -1.04
C THR A 435 6.49 -3.98 -0.32
N SER A 436 7.66 -4.60 -0.52
CA SER A 436 8.05 -5.86 0.13
C SER A 436 8.96 -5.64 1.33
N LEU A 437 9.31 -4.40 1.62
CA LEU A 437 10.04 -4.01 2.82
C LEU A 437 9.06 -3.84 3.96
N SER A 438 9.30 -4.50 5.09
CA SER A 438 8.51 -4.34 6.31
C SER A 438 9.16 -3.32 7.26
N LEU A 439 8.36 -2.67 8.10
CA LEU A 439 8.87 -1.78 9.13
C LEU A 439 9.68 -2.57 10.15
N ASP A 440 9.12 -3.69 10.57
CA ASP A 440 9.72 -4.75 11.39
C ASP A 440 8.96 -6.08 11.16
N GLU A 441 9.24 -7.12 11.91
CA GLU A 441 8.72 -8.48 11.70
C GLU A 441 7.18 -8.57 11.65
N ASN A 442 6.47 -7.62 12.29
CA ASN A 442 4.99 -7.66 12.41
C ASN A 442 4.28 -6.43 11.88
N ASN A 443 5.03 -5.41 11.50
CA ASN A 443 4.49 -4.18 10.96
C ASN A 443 4.84 -4.07 9.48
N ASN A 444 3.98 -4.57 8.63
CA ASN A 444 4.13 -4.40 7.19
C ASN A 444 3.91 -2.94 6.76
N ILE A 445 4.48 -2.57 5.63
CA ILE A 445 4.29 -1.26 5.01
C ILE A 445 3.21 -1.37 3.96
N SER A 446 2.18 -0.55 4.09
CA SER A 446 1.07 -0.54 3.15
C SER A 446 1.52 -0.05 1.77
N THR A 447 1.31 -0.87 0.73
CA THR A 447 1.48 -0.46 -0.67
C THR A 447 0.67 0.80 -1.01
N SER A 448 -0.50 0.97 -0.39
CA SER A 448 -1.33 2.16 -0.54
C SER A 448 -0.63 3.41 0.00
N ASP A 449 0.08 3.31 1.12
CA ASP A 449 0.78 4.44 1.73
C ASP A 449 1.96 4.89 0.86
N SER A 450 2.76 3.96 0.36
CA SER A 450 3.86 4.28 -0.56
C SER A 450 3.35 5.00 -1.81
N ARG A 451 2.24 4.53 -2.39
CA ARG A 451 1.63 5.15 -3.58
C ARG A 451 0.98 6.52 -3.29
N LEU A 452 0.37 6.69 -2.11
CA LEU A 452 -0.14 8.01 -1.68
C LEU A 452 1.00 9.01 -1.56
N ILE A 453 2.13 8.62 -0.97
CA ILE A 453 3.31 9.47 -0.84
C ILE A 453 3.89 9.80 -2.23
N ARG A 454 4.05 8.81 -3.12
CA ARG A 454 4.45 9.02 -4.52
C ARG A 454 3.54 10.05 -5.22
N ARG A 455 2.21 9.86 -5.09
CA ARG A 455 1.22 10.75 -5.71
C ARG A 455 1.33 12.17 -5.17
N MET A 456 1.41 12.32 -3.86
CA MET A 456 1.51 13.63 -3.21
C MET A 456 2.75 14.40 -3.66
N VAL A 457 3.90 13.73 -3.73
CA VAL A 457 5.15 14.34 -4.20
C VAL A 457 5.02 14.78 -5.67
N ARG A 458 4.55 13.89 -6.56
CA ARG A 458 4.35 14.19 -7.99
C ARG A 458 3.33 15.31 -8.19
N ASP A 459 2.14 15.18 -7.61
CA ASP A 459 1.03 16.10 -7.86
C ASP A 459 1.38 17.52 -7.36
N ASN A 460 2.18 17.63 -6.28
CA ASN A 460 2.68 18.92 -5.82
C ASN A 460 3.74 19.52 -6.77
N SER A 461 4.68 18.70 -7.28
CA SER A 461 5.79 19.19 -8.11
C SER A 461 5.39 19.50 -9.55
N SER A 462 4.51 18.68 -10.17
CA SER A 462 4.20 18.76 -11.60
C SER A 462 2.78 19.20 -11.94
N ARG A 463 1.83 19.10 -10.99
CA ARG A 463 0.41 19.40 -11.22
C ARG A 463 -0.11 20.57 -10.40
N GLY A 464 0.74 21.19 -9.57
CA GLY A 464 0.38 22.32 -8.72
C GLY A 464 -0.68 22.00 -7.63
N MET A 465 -0.95 20.71 -7.38
CA MET A 465 -1.95 20.29 -6.41
C MET A 465 -1.37 20.32 -4.99
N ARG A 466 -2.12 20.84 -4.03
CA ARG A 466 -1.69 20.88 -2.64
C ARG A 466 -1.72 19.47 -2.02
N PRO A 467 -0.79 19.16 -1.08
CA PRO A 467 -0.74 17.87 -0.40
C PRO A 467 -2.07 17.48 0.27
N GLU A 468 -2.74 18.45 0.85
CA GLU A 468 -4.06 18.30 1.47
C GLU A 468 -5.11 17.75 0.48
N GLU A 469 -5.16 18.33 -0.71
CA GLU A 469 -6.11 17.92 -1.76
C GLU A 469 -5.84 16.49 -2.23
N THR A 470 -4.57 16.09 -2.33
CA THR A 470 -4.19 14.71 -2.69
C THR A 470 -4.66 13.73 -1.62
N ILE A 471 -4.46 14.03 -0.34
CA ILE A 471 -4.91 13.19 0.79
C ILE A 471 -6.43 13.06 0.78
N LEU A 472 -7.16 14.16 0.63
CA LEU A 472 -8.64 14.15 0.66
C LEU A 472 -9.26 13.41 -0.54
N ARG A 473 -8.58 13.38 -1.70
CA ARG A 473 -9.01 12.60 -2.87
C ARG A 473 -8.66 11.11 -2.79
N TRP A 474 -7.71 10.73 -1.94
CA TRP A 474 -7.19 9.37 -1.89
C TRP A 474 -8.25 8.29 -1.63
N PRO A 475 -9.24 8.48 -0.74
CA PRO A 475 -10.31 7.50 -0.53
C PRO A 475 -11.11 7.19 -1.81
N SER A 476 -11.41 8.18 -2.64
CA SER A 476 -12.10 7.98 -3.92
C SER A 476 -11.23 7.17 -4.90
N VAL A 477 -9.95 7.49 -5.01
CA VAL A 477 -9.00 6.70 -5.83
C VAL A 477 -8.97 5.25 -5.35
N ARG A 478 -8.92 5.01 -4.04
CA ARG A 478 -8.92 3.65 -3.48
C ARG A 478 -10.20 2.87 -3.79
N ARG A 479 -11.37 3.52 -3.75
CA ARG A 479 -12.64 2.89 -4.16
C ARG A 479 -12.56 2.44 -5.63
N GLY A 480 -12.10 3.31 -6.51
CA GLY A 480 -11.92 2.99 -7.93
C GLY A 480 -10.96 1.81 -8.17
N GLU A 481 -9.82 1.77 -7.46
CA GLU A 481 -8.85 0.67 -7.54
C GLU A 481 -9.45 -0.67 -7.11
N ILE A 482 -10.19 -0.69 -5.99
CA ILE A 482 -10.83 -1.89 -5.45
C ILE A 482 -11.89 -2.43 -6.42
N THR A 483 -12.62 -1.55 -7.11
CA THR A 483 -13.71 -1.94 -8.01
C THR A 483 -13.20 -2.28 -9.41
N ASN A 484 -12.25 -1.50 -9.94
CA ASN A 484 -11.94 -1.53 -11.37
C ASN A 484 -10.56 -2.10 -11.72
N ILE A 485 -9.65 -2.29 -10.75
CA ILE A 485 -8.28 -2.72 -11.03
C ILE A 485 -7.96 -4.07 -10.36
N PHE A 486 -8.08 -4.14 -9.04
CA PHE A 486 -7.65 -5.32 -8.28
C PHE A 486 -8.40 -6.62 -8.63
N PRO A 487 -9.69 -6.62 -9.01
CA PRO A 487 -10.36 -7.83 -9.43
C PRO A 487 -9.76 -8.47 -10.69
N TYR A 488 -9.06 -7.68 -11.50
CA TYR A 488 -8.51 -8.12 -12.79
C TYR A 488 -6.99 -8.33 -12.79
N GLN A 489 -6.29 -8.08 -11.69
CA GLN A 489 -4.82 -8.10 -11.66
C GLN A 489 -4.23 -9.47 -12.02
N GLU A 490 -4.89 -10.57 -11.65
CA GLU A 490 -4.46 -11.94 -12.00
C GLU A 490 -4.61 -12.26 -13.51
N ASN A 491 -5.29 -11.41 -14.29
CA ASN A 491 -5.38 -11.54 -15.76
C ASN A 491 -4.07 -11.13 -16.47
N ALA A 492 -3.10 -10.55 -15.75
CA ALA A 492 -1.82 -10.19 -16.35
C ALA A 492 -1.05 -11.42 -16.84
N ASP A 493 -0.39 -11.31 -18.01
CA ASP A 493 0.60 -12.29 -18.47
C ASP A 493 1.85 -12.23 -17.60
N ILE A 494 2.23 -11.00 -17.19
CA ILE A 494 3.37 -10.76 -16.30
C ILE A 494 3.04 -9.63 -15.31
N MET A 495 3.54 -9.77 -14.09
CA MET A 495 3.47 -8.71 -13.09
C MET A 495 4.84 -8.07 -12.87
N PHE A 496 4.87 -6.75 -12.80
CA PHE A 496 6.05 -5.95 -12.56
C PHE A 496 5.91 -5.18 -11.25
N ASN A 497 6.83 -5.42 -10.32
CA ASN A 497 6.94 -4.61 -9.11
C ASN A 497 7.80 -3.38 -9.39
N SER A 498 7.20 -2.20 -9.34
CA SER A 498 7.88 -0.91 -9.54
C SER A 498 8.44 -0.29 -8.26
N ALA A 499 8.33 -0.98 -7.10
CA ALA A 499 8.93 -0.51 -5.86
C ALA A 499 10.46 -0.68 -5.89
N LEU A 500 11.17 0.26 -5.29
CA LEU A 500 12.61 0.25 -5.14
C LEU A 500 12.98 0.25 -3.65
N ILE A 501 14.01 -0.48 -3.26
CA ILE A 501 14.41 -0.62 -1.84
C ILE A 501 14.69 0.75 -1.21
N TYR A 502 15.31 1.67 -1.96
CA TYR A 502 15.66 3.01 -1.49
C TYR A 502 14.52 4.05 -1.60
N GLU A 503 13.35 3.64 -2.06
CA GLU A 503 12.21 4.53 -2.36
C GLU A 503 11.72 5.32 -1.15
N LEU A 504 11.50 4.65 -0.02
CA LEU A 504 11.00 5.31 1.17
C LEU A 504 11.98 6.32 1.78
N PRO A 505 13.29 6.03 1.88
CA PRO A 505 14.33 7.01 2.18
C PRO A 505 14.33 8.24 1.26
N LEU A 506 14.16 8.01 -0.05
CA LEU A 506 14.05 9.07 -1.04
C LEU A 506 12.79 9.90 -0.85
N LEU A 507 11.64 9.24 -0.79
CA LEU A 507 10.34 9.91 -0.69
C LEU A 507 10.17 10.69 0.61
N LYS A 508 10.79 10.25 1.71
CA LYS A 508 10.78 10.99 2.96
C LYS A 508 11.32 12.40 2.78
N TYR A 509 12.46 12.57 2.10
CA TYR A 509 13.07 13.87 1.83
C TYR A 509 12.09 14.87 1.20
N TYR A 510 11.27 14.41 0.24
CA TYR A 510 10.30 15.26 -0.43
C TYR A 510 8.97 15.39 0.31
N ALA A 511 8.49 14.30 0.90
CA ALA A 511 7.14 14.22 1.46
C ALA A 511 7.02 14.85 2.85
N GLU A 512 8.03 14.73 3.72
CA GLU A 512 7.95 15.23 5.08
C GLU A 512 7.70 16.75 5.14
N PRO A 513 8.39 17.62 4.36
CA PRO A 513 8.08 19.04 4.31
C PRO A 513 6.67 19.35 3.81
N LEU A 514 6.13 18.55 2.88
CA LEU A 514 4.78 18.72 2.34
C LEU A 514 3.72 18.39 3.39
N LEU A 515 3.87 17.28 4.07
CA LEU A 515 2.97 16.84 5.14
C LEU A 515 2.94 17.83 6.31
N ARG A 516 4.09 18.42 6.69
CA ARG A 516 4.18 19.42 7.77
C ARG A 516 3.48 20.76 7.44
N ARG A 517 3.18 21.05 6.17
CA ARG A 517 2.42 22.24 5.75
C ARG A 517 0.92 22.09 5.92
N ILE A 518 0.41 20.90 6.15
CA ILE A 518 -1.03 20.66 6.33
C ILE A 518 -1.46 21.22 7.70
N PRO A 519 -2.45 22.13 7.73
CA PRO A 519 -2.91 22.74 8.98
C PRO A 519 -3.50 21.69 9.94
N ALA A 520 -3.29 21.86 11.23
CA ALA A 520 -3.78 20.94 12.25
C ALA A 520 -5.32 20.83 12.30
N ASN A 521 -6.04 21.86 11.86
CA ASN A 521 -7.51 21.87 11.79
C ASN A 521 -8.06 21.35 10.45
N SER A 522 -7.20 20.92 9.52
CA SER A 522 -7.63 20.32 8.26
C SER A 522 -8.17 18.89 8.46
N PRO A 523 -9.20 18.47 7.73
CA PRO A 523 -9.63 17.07 7.69
C PRO A 523 -8.52 16.08 7.25
N ALA A 524 -7.53 16.55 6.50
CA ALA A 524 -6.36 15.77 6.08
C ALA A 524 -5.30 15.59 7.19
N SER A 525 -5.43 16.30 8.32
CA SER A 525 -4.37 16.32 9.33
C SER A 525 -4.18 14.98 10.04
N THR A 526 -5.24 14.21 10.28
CA THR A 526 -5.16 12.86 10.88
C THR A 526 -4.25 11.96 10.04
N GLU A 527 -4.47 11.92 8.73
CA GLU A 527 -3.68 11.12 7.80
C GLU A 527 -2.26 11.67 7.65
N SER A 528 -2.10 12.99 7.63
CA SER A 528 -0.78 13.65 7.62
C SER A 528 0.04 13.27 8.85
N ILE A 529 -0.53 13.34 10.05
CA ILE A 529 0.13 12.96 11.31
C ILE A 529 0.52 11.48 11.29
N ARG A 530 -0.35 10.62 10.77
CA ARG A 530 -0.09 9.19 10.62
C ARG A 530 1.11 8.93 9.69
N LEU A 531 1.14 9.57 8.52
CA LEU A 531 2.23 9.44 7.55
C LEU A 531 3.55 10.02 8.10
N LEU A 532 3.51 11.18 8.77
CA LEU A 532 4.70 11.75 9.44
C LEU A 532 5.25 10.80 10.50
N LYS A 533 4.37 10.17 11.29
CA LYS A 533 4.78 9.17 12.29
C LYS A 533 5.43 7.97 11.62
N PHE A 534 4.85 7.45 10.54
CA PHE A 534 5.42 6.38 9.75
C PHE A 534 6.80 6.76 9.19
N LEU A 535 6.91 7.90 8.50
CA LEU A 535 8.18 8.38 7.93
C LEU A 535 9.25 8.64 9.00
N SER A 536 8.86 8.89 10.27
CA SER A 536 9.81 9.09 11.35
C SER A 536 10.66 7.86 11.70
N TYR A 537 10.30 6.66 11.20
CA TYR A 537 11.10 5.44 11.37
C TYR A 537 12.18 5.28 10.30
N ILE A 538 12.12 6.05 9.22
CA ILE A 538 12.94 5.88 8.03
C ILE A 538 14.06 6.91 8.03
N THR A 539 15.29 6.49 7.74
CA THR A 539 16.42 7.40 7.49
C THR A 539 16.30 7.95 6.07
N GLU A 540 16.37 9.28 5.89
CA GLU A 540 16.29 9.92 4.58
C GLU A 540 17.61 9.82 3.79
N LEU A 541 17.51 9.84 2.45
CA LEU A 541 18.66 10.01 1.58
C LEU A 541 19.14 11.45 1.57
N GLN A 542 20.47 11.61 1.48
CA GLN A 542 21.09 12.93 1.34
C GLN A 542 21.01 13.44 -0.12
N PRO A 543 21.03 14.75 -0.37
CA PRO A 543 21.01 15.32 -1.73
C PRO A 543 22.08 14.73 -2.67
N SER A 544 23.27 14.42 -2.15
CA SER A 544 24.37 13.78 -2.91
C SER A 544 24.02 12.35 -3.35
N GLU A 545 23.22 11.62 -2.57
CA GLU A 545 22.73 10.28 -2.89
C GLU A 545 21.55 10.35 -3.88
N ILE A 546 20.66 11.33 -3.72
CA ILE A 546 19.54 11.57 -4.65
C ILE A 546 20.05 11.91 -6.06
N SER A 547 21.17 12.62 -6.17
CA SER A 547 21.75 13.04 -7.45
C SER A 547 22.20 11.88 -8.34
N ILE A 548 22.53 10.72 -7.76
CA ILE A 548 22.98 9.54 -8.52
C ILE A 548 21.86 8.67 -9.06
N ILE A 549 20.62 8.94 -8.70
CA ILE A 549 19.44 8.21 -9.22
C ILE A 549 19.35 8.48 -10.73
N PRO A 550 19.34 7.41 -11.57
CA PRO A 550 19.32 7.58 -13.03
C PRO A 550 18.12 8.40 -13.51
N PRO A 551 18.26 9.21 -14.58
CA PRO A 551 17.16 9.97 -15.16
C PRO A 551 16.07 9.07 -15.78
N THR A 552 16.36 7.80 -16.01
CA THR A 552 15.40 6.78 -16.48
C THR A 552 14.70 6.01 -15.37
N SER A 553 15.04 6.29 -14.10
CA SER A 553 14.41 5.65 -12.93
C SER A 553 12.91 5.95 -12.86
N VAL A 554 12.13 4.97 -12.42
CA VAL A 554 10.71 5.17 -12.13
C VAL A 554 10.48 6.26 -11.07
N MET A 555 11.44 6.47 -10.17
CA MET A 555 11.33 7.52 -9.15
C MET A 555 11.35 8.92 -9.74
N ARG A 556 11.97 9.12 -10.91
CA ARG A 556 11.99 10.42 -11.59
C ARG A 556 10.62 10.87 -12.10
N GLU A 557 9.68 9.95 -12.32
CA GLU A 557 8.26 10.29 -12.56
C GLU A 557 7.66 11.09 -11.41
N PHE A 558 8.12 10.85 -10.18
CA PHE A 558 7.55 11.46 -8.97
C PHE A 558 8.34 12.67 -8.47
N ILE A 559 9.68 12.58 -8.51
CA ILE A 559 10.57 13.62 -7.94
C ILE A 559 11.09 14.62 -8.99
N GLY A 560 10.80 14.37 -10.28
CA GLY A 560 11.30 15.19 -11.38
C GLY A 560 12.70 14.81 -11.86
N GLY A 561 13.16 15.46 -12.93
CA GLY A 561 14.47 15.22 -13.55
C GLY A 561 14.52 13.92 -14.37
N SER A 562 13.38 13.50 -14.93
CA SER A 562 13.31 12.39 -15.87
C SER A 562 13.88 12.76 -17.24
N SER A 563 14.46 11.78 -17.94
CA SER A 563 14.79 11.87 -19.37
C SER A 563 13.58 11.53 -20.27
N PHE A 564 12.46 11.14 -19.68
CA PHE A 564 11.20 10.91 -20.40
C PHE A 564 10.29 12.12 -20.28
N ASP A 565 9.56 12.44 -21.35
CA ASP A 565 8.46 13.41 -21.33
C ASP A 565 7.21 12.76 -20.73
N TYR A 566 6.51 13.47 -19.83
CA TYR A 566 5.28 13.01 -19.16
C TYR A 566 4.09 13.92 -19.45
#